data_e266f790124517dd93032add0a04a371
#
_entry.id   e266f790124517dd93032add0a04a371
#
_cell.length_a   1.000
_cell.length_b   1.000
_cell.length_c   1.000
_cell.angle_alpha   90.00
_cell.angle_beta   90.00
_cell.angle_gamma   90.00
#
_symmetry.space_group_name_H-M   'P 1'
#
loop_
_entity.id
_entity.type
_entity.pdbx_description
1 polymer ?
#
loop_
_entity_poly.entity_id
_entity_poly.type
_entity_poly.pdbx_seq_one_letter_code
_entity_poly.pdbx_strand_id
1 'polypeptide(L)'
;LCLNVLKQKEEKVMGQIINQLFPDANYSPTKEVKVSDIRASRLFGTPNRSEGTLQVASYGALSFPTQHQALTIADIGVTATNEQNTKLWRSFRLLYRAIFSPMWGAQVESTMFSFRGMFGYCRLPRTCRGFVMLLPDHLEDKLGYFALTIQKLRERHKAKFVYLEDPEFERLFTVYADDEVEARMILTPAMMKKLTALRCSFTHDLMLSFSGDTFYYASNMPKGFLRLSGKTSLNEDLLLEIYQEIRFCLSVEEMMGKHVDK
;
A
#
# COMPACT_ATOMS: atom_id res chain seq x y z
N LEU A 1 27.98 2.11 11.86
CA LEU A 1 27.59 2.88 13.06
C LEU A 1 26.80 4.15 12.69
N CYS A 2 27.31 5.03 11.82
CA CYS A 2 26.66 6.28 11.44
C CYS A 2 25.24 6.12 10.85
N LEU A 3 25.02 5.13 9.98
CA LEU A 3 23.72 4.88 9.36
C LEU A 3 22.62 4.51 10.36
N ASN A 4 22.94 3.71 11.37
CA ASN A 4 21.98 3.35 12.41
C ASN A 4 21.62 4.57 13.27
N VAL A 5 22.58 5.45 13.53
CA VAL A 5 22.34 6.69 14.29
C VAL A 5 21.44 7.66 13.50
N LEU A 6 21.68 7.80 12.20
CA LEU A 6 20.84 8.65 11.33
C LEU A 6 19.41 8.11 11.24
N LYS A 7 19.26 6.79 11.06
CA LYS A 7 17.95 6.14 11.05
C LYS A 7 17.19 6.34 12.36
N GLN A 8 17.84 6.13 13.51
CA GLN A 8 17.22 6.35 14.81
C GLN A 8 16.81 7.80 15.04
N LYS A 9 17.60 8.76 14.55
CA LYS A 9 17.24 10.18 14.62
C LYS A 9 16.03 10.48 13.75
N GLU A 10 15.99 9.97 12.51
CA GLU A 10 14.85 10.11 11.61
C GLU A 10 13.57 9.55 12.23
N GLU A 11 13.63 8.33 12.77
CA GLU A 11 12.51 7.67 13.44
C GLU A 11 11.99 8.47 14.66
N LYS A 12 12.90 9.03 15.44
CA LYS A 12 12.55 9.88 16.60
C LYS A 12 11.88 11.18 16.17
N VAL A 13 12.42 11.85 15.16
CA VAL A 13 11.86 13.11 14.63
C VAL A 13 10.49 12.85 14.00
N MET A 14 10.35 11.77 13.22
CA MET A 14 9.06 11.37 12.65
C MET A 14 8.02 11.10 13.74
N GLY A 15 8.39 10.38 14.80
CA GLY A 15 7.50 10.16 15.95
C GLY A 15 7.04 11.46 16.62
N GLN A 16 7.92 12.44 16.76
CA GLN A 16 7.56 13.76 17.30
C GLN A 16 6.60 14.52 16.40
N ILE A 17 6.85 14.53 15.08
CA ILE A 17 5.96 15.15 14.09
C ILE A 17 4.57 14.53 14.16
N ILE A 18 4.50 13.19 14.13
CA ILE A 18 3.23 12.48 14.17
C ILE A 18 2.46 12.76 15.44
N ASN A 19 3.11 12.72 16.61
CA ASN A 19 2.46 13.01 17.88
C ASN A 19 1.93 14.44 17.97
N GLN A 20 2.58 15.40 17.30
CA GLN A 20 2.11 16.77 17.25
C GLN A 20 0.92 16.96 16.30
N LEU A 21 0.98 16.34 15.11
CA LEU A 21 -0.06 16.46 14.10
C LEU A 21 -1.28 15.58 14.40
N PHE A 22 -1.07 14.42 14.99
CA PHE A 22 -2.08 13.39 15.25
C PHE A 22 -1.87 12.78 16.63
N PRO A 23 -2.34 13.42 17.71
CA PRO A 23 -2.12 12.97 19.11
C PRO A 23 -2.68 11.56 19.39
N ASP A 24 -3.74 11.17 18.67
CA ASP A 24 -4.39 9.85 18.80
C ASP A 24 -3.69 8.74 18.01
N ALA A 25 -2.67 9.08 17.24
CA ALA A 25 -1.95 8.11 16.44
C ALA A 25 -0.86 7.39 17.24
N ASN A 26 -0.79 6.08 17.12
CA ASN A 26 0.31 5.28 17.64
C ASN A 26 1.32 5.00 16.53
N TYR A 27 2.45 5.69 16.53
CA TYR A 27 3.56 5.45 15.61
C TYR A 27 4.55 4.45 16.21
N SER A 28 4.90 3.44 15.42
CA SER A 28 5.95 2.48 15.75
C SER A 28 6.89 2.30 14.54
N PRO A 29 8.16 2.72 14.66
CA PRO A 29 9.14 2.58 13.58
C PRO A 29 9.55 1.13 13.31
N THR A 30 9.31 0.23 14.29
CA THR A 30 9.72 -1.18 14.23
C THR A 30 8.56 -2.15 13.98
N LYS A 31 7.32 -1.65 13.91
CA LYS A 31 6.16 -2.52 13.69
C LYS A 31 6.19 -3.07 12.27
N GLU A 32 6.20 -4.37 12.17
CA GLU A 32 6.16 -5.10 10.92
C GLU A 32 4.72 -5.42 10.51
N VAL A 33 4.44 -5.26 9.21
CA VAL A 33 3.20 -5.77 8.61
C VAL A 33 3.37 -7.27 8.39
N LYS A 34 2.39 -8.03 8.80
CA LYS A 34 2.40 -9.48 8.60
C LYS A 34 2.32 -9.81 7.12
N VAL A 35 3.15 -10.74 6.67
CA VAL A 35 3.13 -11.25 5.28
C VAL A 35 1.75 -11.85 4.94
N SER A 36 1.02 -12.36 5.95
CA SER A 36 -0.36 -12.83 5.79
C SER A 36 -1.30 -11.72 5.30
N ASP A 37 -1.19 -10.50 5.84
CA ASP A 37 -2.06 -9.38 5.48
C ASP A 37 -1.74 -8.88 4.06
N ILE A 38 -0.44 -8.83 3.71
CA ILE A 38 0.01 -8.52 2.35
C ILE A 38 -0.55 -9.55 1.35
N ARG A 39 -0.53 -10.84 1.69
CA ARG A 39 -1.10 -11.90 0.84
C ARG A 39 -2.62 -11.83 0.76
N ALA A 40 -3.27 -11.56 1.88
CA ALA A 40 -4.73 -11.44 1.95
C ALA A 40 -5.26 -10.28 1.13
N SER A 41 -4.48 -9.18 1.02
CA SER A 41 -4.84 -8.03 0.18
C SER A 41 -4.92 -8.37 -1.32
N ARG A 42 -4.22 -9.40 -1.78
CA ARG A 42 -4.07 -9.79 -3.20
C ARG A 42 -3.56 -8.67 -4.12
N LEU A 43 -3.22 -7.51 -3.58
CA LEU A 43 -2.67 -6.37 -4.34
C LEU A 43 -1.28 -6.67 -4.90
N PHE A 44 -0.56 -7.61 -4.30
CA PHE A 44 0.78 -7.99 -4.71
C PHE A 44 0.78 -9.43 -5.20
N GLY A 45 1.27 -9.65 -6.42
CA GLY A 45 1.36 -10.99 -7.00
C GLY A 45 2.12 -11.94 -6.08
N THR A 46 1.44 -12.96 -5.59
CA THR A 46 2.12 -14.01 -4.81
C THR A 46 2.76 -14.99 -5.77
N PRO A 47 4.07 -15.27 -5.66
CA PRO A 47 4.69 -16.34 -6.41
C PRO A 47 4.02 -17.67 -6.12
N ASN A 48 4.10 -18.62 -7.04
CA ASN A 48 3.62 -20.00 -6.81
C ASN A 48 4.25 -20.57 -5.56
N ARG A 49 3.53 -21.43 -4.83
CA ARG A 49 4.05 -22.14 -3.66
C ARG A 49 5.37 -22.88 -3.95
N SER A 50 5.61 -23.24 -5.21
CA SER A 50 6.79 -23.94 -5.69
C SER A 50 7.91 -23.03 -6.27
N GLU A 51 7.63 -21.74 -6.55
CA GLU A 51 8.54 -20.95 -7.40
C GLU A 51 9.02 -19.61 -6.80
N GLY A 52 8.60 -19.24 -5.60
CA GLY A 52 9.11 -18.01 -5.02
C GLY A 52 8.48 -17.58 -3.70
N THR A 53 9.19 -16.70 -3.02
CA THR A 53 8.79 -16.14 -1.73
C THR A 53 8.47 -14.66 -1.86
N LEU A 54 7.38 -14.23 -1.24
CA LEU A 54 7.09 -12.81 -1.04
C LEU A 54 7.96 -12.30 0.11
N GLN A 55 8.85 -11.38 -0.18
CA GLN A 55 9.64 -10.69 0.84
C GLN A 55 9.03 -9.33 1.11
N VAL A 56 8.77 -9.04 2.37
CA VAL A 56 8.24 -7.77 2.84
C VAL A 56 9.24 -7.14 3.79
N ALA A 57 9.57 -5.88 3.54
CA ALA A 57 10.31 -5.05 4.46
C ALA A 57 9.35 -3.98 4.98
N SER A 58 9.30 -3.78 6.29
CA SER A 58 8.53 -2.72 6.93
C SER A 58 9.47 -1.64 7.46
N TYR A 59 9.06 -0.38 7.30
CA TYR A 59 9.86 0.79 7.67
C TYR A 59 9.16 1.67 8.71
N GLY A 60 8.12 1.13 9.33
CA GLY A 60 7.31 1.76 10.35
C GLY A 60 5.83 1.68 10.03
N ALA A 61 5.03 1.80 11.07
CA ALA A 61 3.58 1.77 10.95
C ALA A 61 2.92 2.76 11.89
N LEU A 62 1.78 3.28 11.45
CA LEU A 62 0.82 4.06 12.20
C LEU A 62 -0.41 3.22 12.48
N SER A 63 -0.95 3.32 13.67
CA SER A 63 -2.25 2.77 14.00
C SER A 63 -3.10 3.81 14.72
N PHE A 64 -4.36 3.89 14.31
CA PHE A 64 -5.35 4.74 14.94
C PHE A 64 -6.36 3.85 15.65
N PRO A 65 -6.56 4.02 16.97
CA PRO A 65 -7.64 3.38 17.71
C PRO A 65 -8.95 4.11 17.35
N THR A 66 -9.53 3.81 16.21
CA THR A 66 -10.80 4.42 15.79
C THR A 66 -11.97 3.75 16.49
N GLN A 67 -13.08 4.47 16.68
CA GLN A 67 -14.26 3.98 17.40
C GLN A 67 -14.92 2.77 16.73
N HIS A 68 -14.69 2.56 15.43
CA HIS A 68 -15.36 1.52 14.66
C HIS A 68 -14.41 0.48 14.04
N GLN A 69 -13.18 0.85 13.69
CA GLN A 69 -12.27 -0.06 12.98
C GLN A 69 -10.81 0.35 13.18
N ALA A 70 -9.97 -0.57 13.63
CA ALA A 70 -8.54 -0.29 13.78
C ALA A 70 -7.90 -0.08 12.40
N LEU A 71 -7.61 1.19 12.06
CA LEU A 71 -6.84 1.55 10.88
C LEU A 71 -5.36 1.30 11.15
N THR A 72 -4.72 0.55 10.28
CA THR A 72 -3.25 0.41 10.26
C THR A 72 -2.72 0.86 8.93
N ILE A 73 -1.70 1.71 8.95
CA ILE A 73 -1.00 2.22 7.78
C ILE A 73 0.48 1.97 7.98
N ALA A 74 1.17 1.47 6.97
CA ALA A 74 2.58 1.15 7.05
C ALA A 74 3.34 1.59 5.81
N ASP A 75 4.61 1.88 6.02
CA ASP A 75 5.59 2.06 4.97
C ASP A 75 6.23 0.70 4.66
N ILE A 76 6.02 0.18 3.45
CA ILE A 76 6.49 -1.15 3.07
C ILE A 76 7.29 -1.17 1.78
N GLY A 77 8.17 -2.17 1.68
CA GLY A 77 8.78 -2.60 0.43
C GLY A 77 8.43 -4.06 0.17
N VAL A 78 7.94 -4.35 -1.03
CA VAL A 78 7.55 -5.72 -1.42
C VAL A 78 8.39 -6.18 -2.62
N THR A 79 8.95 -7.37 -2.52
CA THR A 79 9.67 -8.03 -3.63
C THR A 79 9.15 -9.44 -3.78
N ALA A 80 8.76 -9.79 -5.01
CA ALA A 80 8.49 -11.17 -5.39
C ALA A 80 9.76 -11.75 -6.04
N THR A 81 10.33 -12.77 -5.42
CA THR A 81 11.55 -13.41 -5.93
C THR A 81 11.27 -14.84 -6.37
N ASN A 82 11.74 -15.21 -7.56
CA ASN A 82 11.77 -16.61 -7.99
C ASN A 82 12.93 -17.34 -7.32
N GLU A 83 12.73 -18.55 -6.81
CA GLU A 83 13.74 -19.30 -6.04
C GLU A 83 15.04 -19.58 -6.80
N GLN A 84 14.98 -19.68 -8.12
CA GLN A 84 16.18 -19.96 -8.95
C GLN A 84 17.21 -18.83 -8.91
N ASN A 85 16.82 -17.60 -8.63
CA ASN A 85 17.72 -16.44 -8.58
C ASN A 85 18.06 -15.96 -7.17
N THR A 86 17.53 -16.59 -6.13
CA THR A 86 17.57 -16.04 -4.76
C THR A 86 18.96 -16.02 -4.13
N LYS A 87 19.81 -17.04 -4.38
CA LYS A 87 21.11 -17.11 -3.69
C LYS A 87 22.11 -16.08 -4.24
N LEU A 88 22.24 -15.98 -5.56
CA LEU A 88 23.12 -15.00 -6.20
C LEU A 88 22.63 -13.56 -6.02
N TRP A 89 21.34 -13.31 -6.22
CA TRP A 89 20.73 -11.99 -6.03
C TRP A 89 20.77 -11.53 -4.57
N ARG A 90 20.59 -12.43 -3.61
CA ARG A 90 20.68 -12.10 -2.19
C ARG A 90 22.08 -11.69 -1.77
N SER A 91 23.12 -12.38 -2.26
CA SER A 91 24.52 -12.03 -2.01
C SER A 91 24.89 -10.73 -2.72
N PHE A 92 24.47 -10.54 -3.97
CA PHE A 92 24.71 -9.32 -4.73
C PHE A 92 23.99 -8.12 -4.11
N ARG A 93 22.76 -8.30 -3.62
CA ARG A 93 21.97 -7.28 -2.94
C ARG A 93 22.57 -6.85 -1.60
N LEU A 94 23.10 -7.79 -0.84
CA LEU A 94 23.83 -7.50 0.40
C LEU A 94 25.11 -6.74 0.12
N LEU A 95 25.86 -7.13 -0.89
CA LEU A 95 27.10 -6.47 -1.31
C LEU A 95 26.81 -5.04 -1.84
N TYR A 96 25.80 -4.91 -2.70
CA TYR A 96 25.38 -3.62 -3.25
C TYR A 96 24.89 -2.68 -2.15
N ARG A 97 24.11 -3.20 -1.19
CA ARG A 97 23.64 -2.45 -0.02
C ARG A 97 24.79 -2.02 0.89
N ALA A 98 25.80 -2.86 1.07
CA ALA A 98 26.96 -2.53 1.89
C ALA A 98 27.85 -1.46 1.24
N ILE A 99 27.98 -1.46 -0.08
CA ILE A 99 28.88 -0.56 -0.83
C ILE A 99 28.21 0.77 -1.18
N PHE A 100 26.96 0.75 -1.63
CA PHE A 100 26.31 1.92 -2.25
C PHE A 100 25.25 2.60 -1.39
N SER A 101 24.67 1.92 -0.38
CA SER A 101 23.67 2.52 0.50
C SER A 101 24.14 3.80 1.23
N PRO A 102 25.42 3.96 1.62
CA PRO A 102 25.88 5.17 2.25
C PRO A 102 25.87 6.42 1.35
N MET A 103 25.96 6.23 0.03
CA MET A 103 26.16 7.34 -0.91
C MET A 103 24.88 7.80 -1.61
N TRP A 104 23.87 6.95 -1.76
CA TRP A 104 22.75 7.21 -2.68
C TRP A 104 21.35 7.14 -2.06
N GLY A 105 21.24 6.95 -0.75
CA GLY A 105 20.00 7.12 0.04
C GLY A 105 18.76 6.41 -0.53
N ALA A 106 17.63 7.12 -0.51
CA ALA A 106 16.32 6.59 -0.87
C ALA A 106 16.17 6.09 -2.33
N GLN A 107 16.98 6.58 -3.27
CA GLN A 107 16.90 6.15 -4.68
C GLN A 107 17.35 4.69 -4.88
N VAL A 108 18.27 4.19 -4.07
CA VAL A 108 18.76 2.80 -4.16
C VAL A 108 17.73 1.82 -3.59
N GLU A 109 16.99 2.23 -2.57
CA GLU A 109 15.94 1.38 -2.00
C GLU A 109 14.79 1.14 -3.00
N SER A 110 14.43 2.14 -3.80
CA SER A 110 13.34 2.02 -4.79
C SER A 110 13.63 1.00 -5.89
N THR A 111 14.88 0.79 -6.26
CA THR A 111 15.28 -0.21 -7.27
C THR A 111 15.31 -1.64 -6.73
N MET A 112 15.32 -1.82 -5.41
CA MET A 112 15.36 -3.14 -4.77
C MET A 112 13.99 -3.78 -4.60
N PHE A 113 12.93 -3.00 -4.65
CA PHE A 113 11.56 -3.47 -4.44
C PHE A 113 10.77 -3.39 -5.73
N SER A 114 9.93 -4.40 -5.95
CA SER A 114 8.92 -4.35 -7.02
C SER A 114 7.83 -3.33 -6.70
N PHE A 115 7.56 -3.12 -5.41
CA PHE A 115 6.69 -2.09 -4.87
C PHE A 115 7.37 -1.45 -3.66
N ARG A 116 7.29 -0.13 -3.56
CA ARG A 116 7.73 0.64 -2.42
C ARG A 116 6.70 1.73 -2.13
N GLY A 117 6.20 1.81 -0.89
CA GLY A 117 5.26 2.87 -0.54
C GLY A 117 4.32 2.54 0.59
N MET A 118 3.19 3.20 0.57
CA MET A 118 2.13 3.11 1.57
C MET A 118 1.30 1.83 1.37
N PHE A 119 1.03 1.15 2.47
CA PHE A 119 0.06 0.06 2.55
C PHE A 119 -0.80 0.25 3.79
N GLY A 120 -2.10 0.28 3.61
CA GLY A 120 -3.04 0.43 4.70
C GLY A 120 -4.14 -0.61 4.66
N TYR A 121 -4.72 -0.87 5.83
CA TYR A 121 -5.89 -1.75 5.94
C TYR A 121 -6.75 -1.39 7.14
N CYS A 122 -8.04 -1.59 6.97
CA CYS A 122 -9.04 -1.48 8.02
C CYS A 122 -10.09 -2.58 7.87
N ARG A 123 -10.78 -2.89 8.96
CA ARG A 123 -11.87 -3.87 8.90
C ARG A 123 -13.10 -3.30 8.22
N LEU A 124 -13.76 -4.15 7.47
CA LEU A 124 -15.06 -3.86 6.90
C LEU A 124 -16.16 -4.23 7.89
N PRO A 125 -17.24 -3.48 7.93
CA PRO A 125 -18.41 -3.82 8.73
C PRO A 125 -19.17 -5.03 8.17
N ARG A 126 -19.02 -5.30 6.88
CA ARG A 126 -19.60 -6.44 6.19
C ARG A 126 -18.50 -7.28 5.53
N THR A 127 -18.57 -8.59 5.68
CA THR A 127 -17.67 -9.51 5.01
C THR A 127 -17.96 -9.60 3.51
N CYS A 128 -16.94 -9.38 2.69
CA CYS A 128 -16.96 -9.59 1.26
C CYS A 128 -16.88 -11.10 0.95
N ARG A 129 -17.78 -11.60 0.11
CA ARG A 129 -17.76 -12.98 -0.38
C ARG A 129 -16.79 -13.08 -1.56
N GLY A 130 -15.55 -13.44 -1.30
CA GLY A 130 -14.52 -13.45 -2.32
C GLY A 130 -13.62 -12.22 -2.26
N PHE A 131 -13.30 -11.62 -3.40
CA PHE A 131 -12.53 -10.38 -3.46
C PHE A 131 -12.97 -9.46 -4.60
N VAL A 132 -12.76 -8.17 -4.40
CA VAL A 132 -12.91 -7.12 -5.41
C VAL A 132 -11.65 -6.25 -5.38
N MET A 133 -11.00 -6.09 -6.51
CA MET A 133 -9.78 -5.32 -6.63
C MET A 133 -9.96 -4.19 -7.65
N LEU A 134 -9.50 -3.00 -7.28
CA LEU A 134 -9.49 -1.82 -8.12
C LEU A 134 -8.03 -1.42 -8.35
N LEU A 135 -7.64 -1.35 -9.60
CA LEU A 135 -6.31 -0.91 -10.02
C LEU A 135 -6.44 0.36 -10.85
N PRO A 136 -5.48 1.28 -10.80
CA PRO A 136 -5.43 2.42 -11.71
C PRO A 136 -5.42 1.96 -13.17
N ASP A 137 -6.22 2.58 -14.03
CA ASP A 137 -6.45 2.15 -15.41
C ASP A 137 -5.16 2.06 -16.26
N HIS A 138 -4.19 2.93 -16.00
CA HIS A 138 -2.92 3.00 -16.75
C HIS A 138 -1.77 2.18 -16.14
N LEU A 139 -2.03 1.34 -15.13
CA LEU A 139 -0.97 0.54 -14.47
C LEU A 139 -0.46 -0.62 -15.33
N GLU A 140 -1.26 -1.13 -16.25
CA GLU A 140 -0.85 -2.21 -17.14
C GLU A 140 0.37 -1.83 -17.99
N ASP A 141 0.47 -0.56 -18.39
CA ASP A 141 1.56 -0.04 -19.23
C ASP A 141 2.84 0.33 -18.45
N LYS A 142 2.72 0.63 -17.16
CA LYS A 142 3.82 1.25 -16.39
C LYS A 142 4.62 0.30 -15.51
N LEU A 143 4.06 -0.82 -15.09
CA LEU A 143 4.68 -1.66 -14.08
C LEU A 143 4.53 -3.15 -14.43
N GLY A 144 5.54 -3.73 -15.07
CA GLY A 144 5.59 -5.16 -15.42
C GLY A 144 5.31 -6.13 -14.25
N TYR A 145 5.47 -5.67 -13.01
CA TYR A 145 5.09 -6.40 -11.80
C TYR A 145 3.57 -6.55 -11.67
N PHE A 146 2.80 -5.53 -12.00
CA PHE A 146 1.33 -5.58 -11.93
C PHE A 146 0.71 -6.39 -13.06
N ALA A 147 1.31 -6.39 -14.24
CA ALA A 147 0.90 -7.30 -15.31
C ALA A 147 0.96 -8.77 -14.85
N LEU A 148 2.03 -9.16 -14.14
CA LEU A 148 2.14 -10.48 -13.53
C LEU A 148 1.10 -10.71 -12.41
N THR A 149 0.76 -9.68 -11.65
CA THR A 149 -0.29 -9.76 -10.62
C THR A 149 -1.65 -10.01 -11.26
N ILE A 150 -2.01 -9.25 -12.29
CA ILE A 150 -3.26 -9.39 -13.04
C ILE A 150 -3.34 -10.77 -13.72
N GLN A 151 -2.27 -11.20 -14.38
CA GLN A 151 -2.21 -12.52 -15.00
C GLN A 151 -2.46 -13.63 -13.96
N LYS A 152 -1.79 -13.58 -12.81
CA LYS A 152 -1.95 -14.56 -11.73
C LYS A 152 -3.33 -14.51 -11.07
N LEU A 153 -3.94 -13.34 -10.97
CA LEU A 153 -5.31 -13.19 -10.49
C LEU A 153 -6.30 -13.88 -11.43
N ARG A 154 -6.14 -13.70 -12.74
CA ARG A 154 -6.96 -14.39 -13.76
C ARG A 154 -6.78 -15.90 -13.71
N GLU A 155 -5.54 -16.37 -13.66
CA GLU A 155 -5.24 -17.81 -13.68
C GLU A 155 -5.65 -18.55 -12.39
N ARG A 156 -5.38 -17.96 -11.22
CA ARG A 156 -5.54 -18.65 -9.94
C ARG A 156 -6.87 -18.40 -9.24
N HIS A 157 -7.32 -17.17 -9.29
CA HIS A 157 -8.52 -16.75 -8.55
C HIS A 157 -9.73 -16.62 -9.45
N LYS A 158 -9.61 -17.02 -10.73
CA LYS A 158 -10.68 -16.86 -11.73
C LYS A 158 -11.22 -15.43 -11.78
N ALA A 159 -10.36 -14.48 -11.43
CA ALA A 159 -10.72 -13.06 -11.46
C ALA A 159 -11.13 -12.65 -12.86
N LYS A 160 -12.31 -12.06 -12.95
CA LYS A 160 -12.84 -11.50 -14.18
C LYS A 160 -12.78 -9.99 -14.11
N PHE A 161 -12.59 -9.38 -15.25
CA PHE A 161 -12.82 -7.97 -15.42
C PHE A 161 -14.31 -7.69 -15.20
N VAL A 162 -14.63 -6.68 -14.39
CA VAL A 162 -15.99 -6.26 -14.12
C VAL A 162 -16.22 -4.90 -14.75
N TYR A 163 -17.12 -4.85 -15.70
CA TYR A 163 -17.54 -3.62 -16.34
C TYR A 163 -18.61 -2.94 -15.49
N LEU A 164 -18.42 -1.64 -15.21
CA LEU A 164 -19.33 -0.83 -14.43
C LEU A 164 -19.87 0.31 -15.32
N GLU A 165 -21.08 0.80 -15.01
CA GLU A 165 -21.77 1.76 -15.87
C GLU A 165 -21.42 3.24 -15.55
N ASP A 166 -20.31 3.52 -14.87
CA ASP A 166 -19.86 4.85 -14.52
C ASP A 166 -18.57 5.21 -15.30
N PRO A 167 -18.67 6.00 -16.39
CA PRO A 167 -17.51 6.31 -17.24
C PRO A 167 -16.44 7.14 -16.54
N GLU A 168 -16.77 7.93 -15.52
CA GLU A 168 -15.82 8.72 -14.76
C GLU A 168 -14.99 7.81 -13.85
N PHE A 169 -15.65 6.86 -13.20
CA PHE A 169 -14.99 5.86 -12.37
C PHE A 169 -14.10 4.93 -13.22
N GLU A 170 -14.58 4.47 -14.37
CA GLU A 170 -13.82 3.56 -15.25
C GLU A 170 -12.56 4.18 -15.86
N ARG A 171 -12.50 5.50 -16.03
CA ARG A 171 -11.28 6.22 -16.41
C ARG A 171 -10.19 6.21 -15.33
N LEU A 172 -10.57 5.95 -14.09
CA LEU A 172 -9.67 5.99 -12.95
C LEU A 172 -9.28 4.60 -12.48
N PHE A 173 -10.21 3.63 -12.60
CA PHE A 173 -10.03 2.30 -12.04
C PHE A 173 -10.47 1.20 -13.00
N THR A 174 -9.63 0.19 -13.11
CA THR A 174 -9.98 -1.12 -13.68
C THR A 174 -10.34 -2.08 -12.54
N VAL A 175 -11.49 -2.73 -12.65
CA VAL A 175 -12.05 -3.60 -11.60
C VAL A 175 -11.89 -5.07 -11.94
N TYR A 176 -11.36 -5.85 -11.01
CA TYR A 176 -11.27 -7.30 -11.08
C TYR A 176 -11.95 -7.93 -9.88
N ALA A 177 -12.76 -8.97 -10.09
CA ALA A 177 -13.42 -9.72 -9.02
C ALA A 177 -13.55 -11.21 -9.37
N ASP A 178 -13.67 -12.06 -8.38
CA ASP A 178 -14.04 -13.47 -8.56
C ASP A 178 -15.57 -13.65 -8.66
N ASP A 179 -16.34 -12.73 -8.09
CA ASP A 179 -17.80 -12.65 -8.18
C ASP A 179 -18.24 -11.24 -8.61
N GLU A 180 -18.84 -11.17 -9.80
CA GLU A 180 -19.34 -9.91 -10.38
C GLU A 180 -20.53 -9.34 -9.58
N VAL A 181 -21.39 -10.19 -9.03
CA VAL A 181 -22.53 -9.76 -8.24
C VAL A 181 -22.06 -9.08 -6.95
N GLU A 182 -21.10 -9.69 -6.28
CA GLU A 182 -20.49 -9.09 -5.07
C GLU A 182 -19.79 -7.78 -5.39
N ALA A 183 -19.08 -7.69 -6.53
CA ALA A 183 -18.46 -6.45 -6.97
C ALA A 183 -19.48 -5.31 -7.15
N ARG A 184 -20.61 -5.58 -7.80
CA ARG A 184 -21.70 -4.59 -7.98
C ARG A 184 -22.40 -4.22 -6.69
N MET A 185 -22.46 -5.16 -5.73
CA MET A 185 -23.01 -4.88 -4.39
C MET A 185 -22.09 -3.97 -3.56
N ILE A 186 -20.79 -4.07 -3.72
CA ILE A 186 -19.80 -3.22 -3.04
C ILE A 186 -19.68 -1.88 -3.77
N LEU A 187 -19.52 -1.93 -5.10
CA LEU A 187 -19.30 -0.75 -5.94
C LEU A 187 -20.65 -0.14 -6.40
N THR A 188 -21.45 0.25 -5.44
CA THR A 188 -22.69 1.01 -5.72
C THR A 188 -22.36 2.37 -6.37
N PRO A 189 -23.30 3.03 -7.09
CA PRO A 189 -23.06 4.36 -7.65
C PRO A 189 -22.58 5.38 -6.60
N ALA A 190 -23.08 5.29 -5.37
CA ALA A 190 -22.64 6.15 -4.27
C ALA A 190 -21.18 5.84 -3.86
N MET A 191 -20.76 4.56 -3.83
CA MET A 191 -19.40 4.16 -3.54
C MET A 191 -18.46 4.59 -4.65
N MET A 192 -18.82 4.37 -5.91
CA MET A 192 -18.01 4.78 -7.06
C MET A 192 -17.73 6.29 -7.03
N LYS A 193 -18.74 7.14 -6.79
CA LYS A 193 -18.54 8.58 -6.62
C LYS A 193 -17.57 8.93 -5.49
N LYS A 194 -17.68 8.26 -4.34
CA LYS A 194 -16.76 8.48 -3.21
C LYS A 194 -15.33 8.08 -3.56
N LEU A 195 -15.14 6.94 -4.21
CA LEU A 195 -13.82 6.46 -4.64
C LEU A 195 -13.22 7.36 -5.72
N THR A 196 -14.02 7.86 -6.66
CA THR A 196 -13.61 8.87 -7.64
C THR A 196 -13.12 10.14 -6.96
N ALA A 197 -13.89 10.69 -6.03
CA ALA A 197 -13.50 11.87 -5.27
C ALA A 197 -12.22 11.64 -4.46
N LEU A 198 -12.11 10.48 -3.81
CA LEU A 198 -10.92 10.08 -3.07
C LEU A 198 -9.69 9.99 -3.99
N ARG A 199 -9.80 9.35 -5.15
CA ARG A 199 -8.71 9.24 -6.12
C ARG A 199 -8.28 10.61 -6.66
N CYS A 200 -9.23 11.50 -6.93
CA CYS A 200 -8.96 12.85 -7.41
C CYS A 200 -8.29 13.75 -6.35
N SER A 201 -8.50 13.47 -5.07
CA SER A 201 -7.87 14.20 -3.97
C SER A 201 -6.44 13.73 -3.65
N PHE A 202 -5.97 12.66 -4.29
CA PHE A 202 -4.68 12.06 -3.99
C PHE A 202 -3.75 12.08 -5.22
N THR A 203 -2.51 12.50 -5.02
CA THR A 203 -1.55 12.72 -6.11
C THR A 203 -0.91 11.44 -6.65
N HIS A 204 -0.90 10.38 -5.84
CA HIS A 204 -0.29 9.10 -6.22
C HIS A 204 -1.34 8.09 -6.70
N ASP A 205 -0.90 7.10 -7.45
CA ASP A 205 -1.76 6.01 -7.87
C ASP A 205 -2.26 5.20 -6.67
N LEU A 206 -3.54 4.86 -6.69
CA LEU A 206 -4.22 4.19 -5.59
C LEU A 206 -4.74 2.82 -6.04
N MET A 207 -4.32 1.79 -5.36
CA MET A 207 -4.81 0.42 -5.52
C MET A 207 -5.65 0.06 -4.31
N LEU A 208 -6.79 -0.57 -4.55
CA LEU A 208 -7.76 -0.92 -3.50
C LEU A 208 -8.14 -2.39 -3.61
N SER A 209 -8.42 -3.03 -2.48
CA SER A 209 -8.90 -4.41 -2.45
C SER A 209 -9.85 -4.65 -1.28
N PHE A 210 -10.97 -5.29 -1.59
CA PHE A 210 -11.91 -5.84 -0.62
C PHE A 210 -11.70 -7.35 -0.58
N SER A 211 -11.33 -7.89 0.56
CA SER A 211 -11.07 -9.32 0.70
C SER A 211 -11.47 -9.80 2.11
N GLY A 212 -12.45 -10.69 2.18
CA GLY A 212 -13.01 -11.12 3.45
C GLY A 212 -13.61 -9.97 4.25
N ASP A 213 -13.22 -9.82 5.48
CA ASP A 213 -13.67 -8.75 6.39
C ASP A 213 -12.76 -7.50 6.38
N THR A 214 -11.86 -7.39 5.40
CA THR A 214 -10.84 -6.34 5.42
C THR A 214 -10.79 -5.60 4.10
N PHE A 215 -10.69 -4.28 4.20
CA PHE A 215 -10.36 -3.38 3.11
C PHE A 215 -8.89 -3.04 3.14
N TYR A 216 -8.23 -3.20 2.01
CA TYR A 216 -6.81 -2.91 1.82
C TYR A 216 -6.64 -1.81 0.78
N TYR A 217 -5.64 -0.98 0.98
CA TYR A 217 -5.23 -0.01 -0.02
C TYR A 217 -3.71 0.12 -0.05
N ALA A 218 -3.18 0.46 -1.21
CA ALA A 218 -1.76 0.68 -1.40
C ALA A 218 -1.51 1.79 -2.41
N SER A 219 -0.42 2.50 -2.23
CA SER A 219 0.03 3.54 -3.14
C SER A 219 1.53 3.44 -3.35
N ASN A 220 1.96 3.46 -4.62
CA ASN A 220 3.37 3.43 -4.95
C ASN A 220 4.01 4.78 -4.67
N MET A 221 4.90 4.81 -3.69
CA MET A 221 5.68 5.96 -3.26
C MET A 221 7.16 5.58 -3.25
N PRO A 222 7.90 5.80 -4.34
CA PRO A 222 9.30 5.33 -4.45
C PRO A 222 10.22 5.90 -3.38
N LYS A 223 9.92 7.09 -2.86
CA LYS A 223 10.66 7.72 -1.77
C LYS A 223 10.31 7.16 -0.39
N GLY A 224 9.29 6.30 -0.30
CA GLY A 224 8.70 5.78 0.92
C GLY A 224 7.63 6.68 1.50
N PHE A 225 6.81 6.10 2.36
CA PHE A 225 5.80 6.76 3.19
C PHE A 225 6.40 6.97 4.59
N LEU A 226 6.06 8.04 5.28
CA LEU A 226 6.60 8.36 6.61
C LEU A 226 8.15 8.46 6.64
N ARG A 227 8.76 9.05 5.61
CA ARG A 227 10.20 9.24 5.50
C ARG A 227 10.55 10.71 5.33
N LEU A 228 11.58 11.15 6.01
CA LEU A 228 12.11 12.50 5.85
C LEU A 228 12.98 12.65 4.60
N SER A 229 13.15 11.58 3.82
CA SER A 229 13.82 11.55 2.49
C SER A 229 15.23 12.13 2.45
N GLY A 230 15.98 12.06 3.55
CA GLY A 230 17.34 12.64 3.61
C GLY A 230 17.38 14.16 3.41
N LYS A 231 16.25 14.84 3.42
CA LYS A 231 16.20 16.31 3.41
C LYS A 231 16.80 16.84 4.72
N THR A 232 17.76 17.70 4.59
CA THR A 232 18.54 18.25 5.71
C THR A 232 17.76 19.28 6.55
N SER A 233 16.61 19.73 6.06
CA SER A 233 15.74 20.67 6.78
C SER A 233 14.28 20.22 6.74
N LEU A 234 13.65 20.25 7.90
CA LEU A 234 12.20 20.21 8.02
C LEU A 234 11.69 21.58 7.53
N ASN A 235 10.91 21.57 6.45
CA ASN A 235 10.21 22.74 5.95
C ASN A 235 8.70 22.54 6.07
N GLU A 236 7.95 23.62 5.95
CA GLU A 236 6.47 23.58 6.03
C GLU A 236 5.85 22.68 4.95
N ASP A 237 6.42 22.65 3.75
CA ASP A 237 5.92 21.81 2.64
C ASP A 237 5.99 20.32 2.98
N LEU A 238 7.08 19.87 3.61
CA LEU A 238 7.23 18.47 4.03
C LEU A 238 6.24 18.09 5.13
N LEU A 239 6.01 18.99 6.08
CA LEU A 239 5.02 18.76 7.14
C LEU A 239 3.60 18.71 6.57
N LEU A 240 3.31 19.58 5.61
CA LEU A 240 2.03 19.58 4.90
C LEU A 240 1.83 18.30 4.08
N GLU A 241 2.87 17.81 3.39
CA GLU A 241 2.86 16.55 2.64
C GLU A 241 2.52 15.38 3.59
N ILE A 242 3.23 15.22 4.70
CA ILE A 242 2.98 14.18 5.71
C ILE A 242 1.56 14.29 6.27
N TYR A 243 1.12 15.50 6.60
CA TYR A 243 -0.23 15.73 7.10
C TYR A 243 -1.29 15.31 6.09
N GLN A 244 -1.15 15.71 4.83
CA GLN A 244 -2.10 15.39 3.76
C GLN A 244 -2.15 13.87 3.49
N GLU A 245 -1.01 13.19 3.47
CA GLU A 245 -0.93 11.75 3.28
C GLU A 245 -1.65 10.98 4.40
N ILE A 246 -1.44 11.37 5.66
CA ILE A 246 -2.11 10.74 6.80
C ILE A 246 -3.61 11.09 6.81
N ARG A 247 -3.99 12.34 6.53
CA ARG A 247 -5.39 12.75 6.42
C ARG A 247 -6.13 11.99 5.31
N PHE A 248 -5.46 11.75 4.18
CA PHE A 248 -5.99 10.90 3.13
C PHE A 248 -6.32 9.49 3.67
N CYS A 249 -5.41 8.86 4.40
CA CYS A 249 -5.65 7.54 4.99
C CYS A 249 -6.85 7.52 5.96
N LEU A 250 -6.99 8.55 6.78
CA LEU A 250 -8.15 8.69 7.67
C LEU A 250 -9.45 8.88 6.89
N SER A 251 -9.44 9.64 5.79
CA SER A 251 -10.63 9.81 4.94
C SER A 251 -11.05 8.51 4.26
N VAL A 252 -10.10 7.62 3.95
CA VAL A 252 -10.38 6.27 3.45
C VAL A 252 -11.15 5.45 4.48
N GLU A 253 -10.72 5.47 5.74
CA GLU A 253 -11.37 4.75 6.84
C GLU A 253 -12.78 5.31 7.12
N GLU A 254 -12.91 6.64 7.23
CA GLU A 254 -14.22 7.28 7.41
C GLU A 254 -15.20 6.95 6.28
N MET A 255 -14.73 6.86 5.05
CA MET A 255 -15.55 6.49 3.90
C MET A 255 -16.06 5.05 4.04
N MET A 256 -15.22 4.12 4.51
CA MET A 256 -15.60 2.71 4.70
C MET A 256 -16.51 2.54 5.92
N GLY A 257 -16.30 3.27 7.00
CA GLY A 257 -17.10 3.22 8.22
C GLY A 257 -18.55 3.72 8.04
N LYS A 258 -18.73 4.79 7.28
CA LYS A 258 -20.06 5.39 7.03
C LYS A 258 -21.01 4.57 6.13
N HIS A 259 -20.56 3.43 5.62
CA HIS A 259 -21.41 2.56 4.77
C HIS A 259 -22.32 1.62 5.58
N VAL A 260 -22.28 1.66 6.91
CA VAL A 260 -22.99 0.72 7.81
C VAL A 260 -24.35 1.24 8.27
N ASP A 261 -24.58 2.54 8.22
CA ASP A 261 -25.74 3.18 8.83
C ASP A 261 -26.90 3.44 7.85
N LYS A 262 -27.10 2.56 6.84
CA LYS A 262 -28.28 2.60 5.97
C LYS A 262 -28.84 1.22 5.66
#